data_4cc92477b3647d5030d77b6d01a6da0b
#
_entry.id   4cc92477b3647d5030d77b6d01a6da0b
#
_cell.length_a   1.000
_cell.length_b   1.000
_cell.length_c   1.000
_cell.angle_alpha   90.00
_cell.angle_beta   90.00
_cell.angle_gamma   90.00
#
_symmetry.space_group_name_H-M   'P 1'
#
loop_
_entity.id
_entity.type
_entity.pdbx_description
1 polymer ?
#
loop_
_entity_poly.entity_id
_entity_poly.type
_entity_poly.pdbx_seq_one_letter_code
_entity_poly.pdbx_strand_id
1 'polypeptide(L)'
;MKRCLVLAVVGAALAICASAAAHPLGNFTINRYSRVEPSGDRVYVLYVLDLAEIPTFQEKQRIADDRTYLGRQVQALSRNVALTIDGKPWPLTLTDHSVQFLPGQGGLETERLEVSLVGASPLRPGPHVASYRDNNFPGRLGWKEIVVQASDAAQLANSSVPDTSVSQELRRYPQDMLTSPLNVTQASFRFVPGSGVATGLATVRPAGPGSLQLVQDRFAALIAPRNLSLPILAFSMLVAIVLGGLHALSPGHGKAVMAGYLVGTQGTKRHALILGLTITVTHTAGVFALGLVTLYAATLVTPERLYPWLTLFSGLLILAIGATLIVTRLRSAFHGHRHEHQHVHGSPKASLSRRNVIILGITGGLIPCPTALVVLLSALSLHRVAFGMLLILAYSVGLAIVLSGIGIVLASGTALVSRVRPKFSLRGLGRAASLIPVASAAVVVVAGIALTAQALPGVR
;
A
#
# COMPACT_ATOMS: atom_id res chain seq x y z
N MET A 1 12.02 -4.55 -39.15
CA MET A 1 12.80 -3.90 -38.08
C MET A 1 11.97 -3.04 -37.12
N LYS A 2 11.18 -2.03 -37.55
CA LYS A 2 10.41 -1.16 -36.61
C LYS A 2 9.38 -1.91 -35.74
N ARG A 3 8.77 -3.00 -36.23
CA ARG A 3 7.79 -3.82 -35.42
C ARG A 3 8.47 -4.67 -34.36
N CYS A 4 9.66 -5.21 -34.61
CA CYS A 4 10.42 -5.96 -33.61
C CYS A 4 10.97 -5.05 -32.51
N LEU A 5 11.31 -3.80 -32.83
CA LEU A 5 11.78 -2.81 -31.87
C LEU A 5 10.66 -2.42 -30.89
N VAL A 6 9.43 -2.22 -31.38
CA VAL A 6 8.28 -1.90 -30.50
C VAL A 6 7.93 -3.09 -29.57
N LEU A 7 7.94 -4.31 -30.08
CA LEU A 7 7.71 -5.51 -29.26
C LEU A 7 8.85 -5.75 -28.26
N ALA A 8 10.10 -5.50 -28.66
CA ALA A 8 11.25 -5.60 -27.75
C ALA A 8 11.21 -4.52 -26.64
N VAL A 9 10.81 -3.28 -26.97
CA VAL A 9 10.65 -2.20 -25.99
C VAL A 9 9.48 -2.49 -25.03
N VAL A 10 8.36 -3.00 -25.52
CA VAL A 10 7.23 -3.41 -24.69
C VAL A 10 7.58 -4.63 -23.82
N GLY A 11 8.31 -5.60 -24.39
CA GLY A 11 8.80 -6.77 -23.64
C GLY A 11 9.83 -6.39 -22.57
N ALA A 12 10.76 -5.49 -22.89
CA ALA A 12 11.73 -4.96 -21.93
C ALA A 12 11.07 -4.11 -20.84
N ALA A 13 10.05 -3.31 -21.18
CA ALA A 13 9.28 -2.53 -20.19
C ALA A 13 8.47 -3.42 -19.24
N LEU A 14 7.96 -4.56 -19.72
CA LEU A 14 7.26 -5.56 -18.89
C LEU A 14 8.22 -6.37 -18.00
N ALA A 15 9.48 -6.56 -18.45
CA ALA A 15 10.50 -7.29 -17.69
C ALA A 15 11.15 -6.45 -16.54
N ILE A 16 11.04 -5.10 -16.59
CA ILE A 16 11.64 -4.20 -15.59
C ILE A 16 10.67 -3.88 -14.42
N CYS A 17 9.53 -4.54 -14.34
CA CYS A 17 8.64 -4.43 -13.17
C CYS A 17 9.25 -5.14 -11.93
N ALA A 18 10.38 -4.63 -11.45
CA ALA A 18 10.81 -4.92 -10.08
C ALA A 18 9.86 -4.17 -9.14
N SER A 19 9.15 -4.90 -8.31
CA SER A 19 8.32 -4.34 -7.24
C SER A 19 9.19 -3.50 -6.33
N ALA A 20 8.91 -2.21 -6.28
CA ALA A 20 9.56 -1.29 -5.38
C ALA A 20 9.11 -1.61 -3.95
N ALA A 21 10.00 -2.08 -3.11
CA ALA A 21 9.69 -2.44 -1.73
C ALA A 21 9.64 -1.17 -0.84
N ALA A 22 8.42 -0.72 -0.57
CA ALA A 22 8.04 -0.02 0.65
C ALA A 22 8.26 -0.97 1.85
N HIS A 23 8.09 -0.48 3.10
CA HIS A 23 7.89 -1.40 4.23
C HIS A 23 7.05 -2.58 3.74
N PRO A 24 7.45 -3.84 3.96
CA PRO A 24 6.86 -5.00 3.28
C PRO A 24 5.34 -5.03 3.30
N LEU A 25 4.72 -4.45 4.33
CA LEU A 25 3.28 -4.35 4.51
C LEU A 25 2.70 -2.96 4.14
N GLY A 26 3.54 -2.03 3.65
CA GLY A 26 3.15 -0.66 3.31
C GLY A 26 3.53 0.38 4.36
N ASN A 27 3.68 1.64 3.92
CA ASN A 27 4.27 2.74 4.70
C ASN A 27 3.41 3.26 5.86
N PHE A 28 2.19 2.72 6.06
CA PHE A 28 1.22 3.15 7.08
C PHE A 28 1.02 2.12 8.19
N THR A 29 1.66 0.95 8.10
CA THR A 29 1.36 -0.17 8.99
C THR A 29 1.92 0.01 10.38
N ILE A 30 1.19 -0.55 11.34
CA ILE A 30 1.58 -0.68 12.74
C ILE A 30 1.63 -2.16 13.05
N ASN A 31 2.83 -2.70 13.10
CA ASN A 31 3.05 -4.12 13.25
C ASN A 31 3.36 -4.43 14.72
N ARG A 32 2.83 -5.54 15.20
CA ARG A 32 2.92 -5.91 16.62
C ARG A 32 3.25 -7.38 16.76
N TYR A 33 4.12 -7.64 17.68
CA TYR A 33 4.51 -9.00 18.05
C TYR A 33 4.53 -9.12 19.56
N SER A 34 4.06 -10.24 20.07
CA SER A 34 4.17 -10.59 21.48
C SER A 34 4.72 -12.00 21.64
N ARG A 35 5.78 -12.13 22.42
CA ARG A 35 6.25 -13.42 22.91
C ARG A 35 5.89 -13.53 24.38
N VAL A 36 5.01 -14.48 24.69
CA VAL A 36 4.64 -14.79 26.07
C VAL A 36 5.46 -16.00 26.50
N GLU A 37 6.26 -15.85 27.54
CA GLU A 37 7.26 -16.83 27.95
C GLU A 37 7.11 -17.19 29.44
N PRO A 38 6.41 -18.30 29.77
CA PRO A 38 6.57 -18.95 31.06
C PRO A 38 8.03 -19.40 31.23
N SER A 39 8.71 -18.86 32.24
CA SER A 39 10.11 -19.12 32.51
C SER A 39 10.34 -19.18 34.01
N GLY A 40 10.88 -20.33 34.51
CA GLY A 40 10.95 -20.57 35.95
C GLY A 40 9.60 -20.42 36.61
N ASP A 41 9.56 -19.66 37.68
CA ASP A 41 8.34 -19.37 38.46
C ASP A 41 7.56 -18.13 37.99
N ARG A 42 7.86 -17.56 36.82
CA ARG A 42 7.25 -16.33 36.31
C ARG A 42 6.81 -16.43 34.84
N VAL A 43 6.00 -15.45 34.43
CA VAL A 43 5.68 -15.24 33.01
C VAL A 43 6.27 -13.93 32.56
N TYR A 44 7.05 -13.97 31.48
CA TYR A 44 7.61 -12.79 30.82
C TYR A 44 6.85 -12.50 29.54
N VAL A 45 6.86 -11.25 29.12
CA VAL A 45 6.29 -10.83 27.85
C VAL A 45 7.27 -9.89 27.17
N LEU A 46 7.75 -10.27 25.97
CA LEU A 46 8.40 -9.36 25.04
C LEU A 46 7.33 -8.82 24.10
N TYR A 47 7.11 -7.53 24.14
CA TYR A 47 6.24 -6.83 23.20
C TYR A 47 7.09 -6.02 22.22
N VAL A 48 6.88 -6.21 20.93
CA VAL A 48 7.57 -5.48 19.86
C VAL A 48 6.56 -4.72 19.05
N LEU A 49 6.79 -3.42 18.92
CA LEU A 49 6.07 -2.53 18.03
C LEU A 49 7.02 -2.12 16.89
N ASP A 50 6.59 -2.35 15.65
CA ASP A 50 7.32 -1.96 14.46
C ASP A 50 6.42 -1.02 13.64
N LEU A 51 6.78 0.26 13.62
CA LEU A 51 6.05 1.31 12.93
C LEU A 51 6.69 1.58 11.57
N ALA A 52 5.87 1.54 10.53
CA ALA A 52 6.29 1.97 9.21
C ALA A 52 6.59 3.48 9.17
N GLU A 53 7.07 3.98 8.03
CA GLU A 53 7.63 5.34 7.87
C GLU A 53 6.69 6.45 8.30
N ILE A 54 5.40 6.38 7.95
CA ILE A 54 4.45 7.45 8.23
C ILE A 54 4.07 7.52 9.72
N PRO A 55 3.68 6.42 10.39
CA PRO A 55 3.50 6.41 11.83
C PRO A 55 4.76 6.88 12.59
N THR A 56 5.94 6.39 12.19
CA THR A 56 7.22 6.80 12.79
C THR A 56 7.46 8.30 12.68
N PHE A 57 7.20 8.88 11.50
CA PHE A 57 7.32 10.31 11.30
C PHE A 57 6.43 11.10 12.27
N GLN A 58 5.18 10.65 12.47
CA GLN A 58 4.24 11.27 13.42
C GLN A 58 4.71 11.12 14.87
N GLU A 59 5.22 9.95 15.24
CA GLU A 59 5.76 9.71 16.58
C GLU A 59 6.98 10.57 16.88
N LYS A 60 7.91 10.70 15.93
CA LYS A 60 9.10 11.56 16.08
C LYS A 60 8.75 13.02 16.32
N GLN A 61 7.72 13.54 15.67
CA GLN A 61 7.24 14.91 15.93
C GLN A 61 6.75 15.04 17.39
N ARG A 62 5.95 14.08 17.87
CA ARG A 62 5.46 14.07 19.25
C ARG A 62 6.58 13.94 20.28
N ILE A 63 7.59 13.12 19.99
CA ILE A 63 8.80 12.97 20.82
C ILE A 63 9.61 14.29 20.84
N ALA A 64 9.70 14.98 19.71
CA ALA A 64 10.41 16.25 19.62
C ALA A 64 9.71 17.37 20.40
N ASP A 65 8.37 17.38 20.37
CA ASP A 65 7.54 18.36 21.08
C ASP A 65 7.50 18.08 22.59
N ASP A 66 7.57 16.80 22.99
CA ASP A 66 7.48 16.38 24.38
C ASP A 66 8.42 15.20 24.71
N ARG A 67 9.48 15.49 25.41
CA ARG A 67 10.50 14.51 25.84
C ARG A 67 9.95 13.38 26.72
N THR A 68 8.80 13.57 27.36
CA THR A 68 8.17 12.55 28.22
C THR A 68 7.22 11.64 27.44
N TYR A 69 7.00 11.96 26.17
CA TYR A 69 6.03 11.25 25.32
C TYR A 69 6.34 9.74 25.21
N LEU A 70 7.61 9.39 24.90
CA LEU A 70 8.03 7.99 24.76
C LEU A 70 7.75 7.18 26.02
N GLY A 71 8.07 7.72 27.19
CA GLY A 71 7.79 7.04 28.46
C GLY A 71 6.29 6.82 28.70
N ARG A 72 5.45 7.80 28.36
CA ARG A 72 3.99 7.63 28.44
C ARG A 72 3.48 6.61 27.42
N GLN A 73 4.03 6.58 26.21
CA GLN A 73 3.69 5.60 25.19
C GLN A 73 4.01 4.18 25.66
N VAL A 74 5.21 3.93 26.17
CA VAL A 74 5.62 2.64 26.71
C VAL A 74 4.68 2.20 27.85
N GLN A 75 4.32 3.11 28.75
CA GLN A 75 3.35 2.80 29.82
C GLN A 75 1.95 2.50 29.27
N ALA A 76 1.49 3.22 28.26
CA ALA A 76 0.21 2.98 27.61
C ALA A 76 0.17 1.61 26.92
N LEU A 77 1.25 1.26 26.19
CA LEU A 77 1.41 -0.05 25.57
C LEU A 77 1.35 -1.18 26.60
N SER A 78 2.06 -1.01 27.71
CA SER A 78 2.10 -2.00 28.81
C SER A 78 0.75 -2.20 29.48
N ARG A 79 -0.06 -1.16 29.63
CA ARG A 79 -1.41 -1.24 30.21
C ARG A 79 -2.44 -1.88 29.28
N ASN A 80 -2.22 -1.80 27.98
CA ASN A 80 -3.14 -2.33 26.96
C ASN A 80 -2.88 -3.81 26.62
N VAL A 81 -1.87 -4.43 27.19
CA VAL A 81 -1.70 -5.88 27.17
C VAL A 81 -2.28 -6.47 28.46
N ALA A 82 -3.04 -7.55 28.34
CA ALA A 82 -3.70 -8.20 29.46
C ALA A 82 -3.26 -9.67 29.53
N LEU A 83 -2.81 -10.08 30.72
CA LEU A 83 -2.55 -11.47 31.05
C LEU A 83 -3.53 -11.90 32.13
N THR A 84 -4.14 -13.05 31.96
CA THR A 84 -4.95 -13.72 32.99
C THR A 84 -4.37 -15.10 33.26
N ILE A 85 -4.31 -15.51 34.52
CA ILE A 85 -3.88 -16.85 34.91
C ILE A 85 -4.98 -17.40 35.86
N ASP A 86 -5.46 -18.59 35.53
CA ASP A 86 -6.56 -19.27 36.25
C ASP A 86 -7.81 -18.40 36.41
N GLY A 87 -8.14 -17.65 35.32
CA GLY A 87 -9.30 -16.76 35.27
C GLY A 87 -9.13 -15.44 36.03
N LYS A 88 -7.96 -15.17 36.64
CA LYS A 88 -7.70 -13.94 37.40
C LYS A 88 -6.75 -13.03 36.62
N PRO A 89 -6.98 -11.70 36.63
CA PRO A 89 -6.03 -10.75 36.07
C PRO A 89 -4.65 -10.91 36.71
N TRP A 90 -3.60 -10.98 35.88
CA TRP A 90 -2.22 -11.11 36.33
C TRP A 90 -1.44 -9.88 35.92
N PRO A 91 -1.14 -8.96 36.83
CA PRO A 91 -0.48 -7.71 36.53
C PRO A 91 0.90 -7.93 35.89
N LEU A 92 1.19 -7.16 34.87
CA LEU A 92 2.50 -7.11 34.20
C LEU A 92 3.22 -5.84 34.62
N THR A 93 4.48 -5.98 35.02
CA THR A 93 5.35 -4.87 35.40
C THR A 93 6.37 -4.63 34.30
N LEU A 94 6.55 -3.39 33.88
CA LEU A 94 7.59 -2.98 32.95
C LEU A 94 8.97 -3.18 33.58
N THR A 95 9.85 -3.90 32.88
CA THR A 95 11.24 -4.14 33.32
C THR A 95 12.25 -3.38 32.51
N ASP A 96 12.02 -3.31 31.19
CA ASP A 96 12.94 -2.64 30.28
C ASP A 96 12.22 -2.20 28.98
N HIS A 97 12.80 -1.25 28.26
CA HIS A 97 12.36 -0.89 26.92
C HIS A 97 13.51 -0.31 26.10
N SER A 98 13.47 -0.52 24.81
CA SER A 98 14.41 0.08 23.86
C SER A 98 13.69 0.57 22.62
N VAL A 99 14.13 1.69 22.08
CA VAL A 99 13.64 2.25 20.82
C VAL A 99 14.79 2.40 19.84
N GLN A 100 14.56 2.00 18.61
CA GLN A 100 15.50 2.14 17.50
C GLN A 100 14.79 2.77 16.31
N PHE A 101 15.43 3.74 15.69
CA PHE A 101 15.00 4.30 14.42
C PHE A 101 15.89 3.74 13.33
N LEU A 102 15.28 3.03 12.40
CA LEU A 102 15.96 2.32 11.32
C LEU A 102 15.70 3.06 9.99
N PRO A 103 16.67 3.06 9.06
CA PRO A 103 16.43 3.65 7.75
C PRO A 103 15.24 3.02 7.05
N GLY A 104 14.28 3.84 6.66
CA GLY A 104 13.10 3.46 5.90
C GLY A 104 13.10 4.08 4.52
N GLN A 105 11.96 3.98 3.85
CA GLN A 105 11.78 4.47 2.51
C GLN A 105 11.79 6.00 2.45
N GLY A 106 12.40 6.53 1.43
CA GLY A 106 12.30 7.95 1.14
C GLY A 106 13.12 8.85 2.05
N GLY A 107 14.10 8.32 2.76
CA GLY A 107 14.86 9.07 3.77
C GLY A 107 14.07 9.30 5.07
N LEU A 108 12.86 8.72 5.17
CA LEU A 108 12.15 8.55 6.43
C LEU A 108 12.74 7.37 7.20
N GLU A 109 12.39 7.27 8.47
CA GLU A 109 12.79 6.17 9.33
C GLU A 109 11.57 5.32 9.69
N THR A 110 11.80 4.07 10.03
CA THR A 110 10.87 3.19 10.72
C THR A 110 11.26 3.14 12.20
N GLU A 111 10.31 2.88 13.08
CA GLU A 111 10.54 2.76 14.51
C GLU A 111 10.36 1.32 14.96
N ARG A 112 11.33 0.80 15.68
CA ARG A 112 11.23 -0.45 16.41
C ARG A 112 11.32 -0.17 17.89
N LEU A 113 10.20 -0.35 18.61
CA LEU A 113 10.11 -0.23 20.05
C LEU A 113 9.92 -1.62 20.66
N GLU A 114 10.82 -2.02 21.54
CA GLU A 114 10.75 -3.28 22.27
C GLU A 114 10.48 -2.98 23.75
N VAL A 115 9.51 -3.69 24.33
CA VAL A 115 9.07 -3.51 25.70
C VAL A 115 9.08 -4.87 26.41
N SER A 116 9.81 -4.97 27.49
CA SER A 116 9.91 -6.17 28.31
C SER A 116 9.05 -6.04 29.56
N LEU A 117 8.20 -7.01 29.79
CA LEU A 117 7.29 -7.06 30.93
C LEU A 117 7.46 -8.38 31.69
N VAL A 118 7.21 -8.35 33.00
CA VAL A 118 7.23 -9.53 33.86
C VAL A 118 5.96 -9.59 34.71
N GLY A 119 5.44 -10.78 34.93
CA GLY A 119 4.37 -11.02 35.89
C GLY A 119 4.78 -10.60 37.30
N ALA A 120 3.93 -9.79 37.95
CA ALA A 120 4.24 -9.14 39.22
C ALA A 120 4.57 -10.11 40.37
N SER A 121 4.09 -11.35 40.31
CA SER A 121 4.24 -12.34 41.41
C SER A 121 4.79 -13.66 40.85
N PRO A 122 5.48 -14.45 41.69
CA PRO A 122 5.82 -15.83 41.38
C PRO A 122 4.56 -16.71 41.32
N LEU A 123 4.62 -17.71 40.44
CA LEU A 123 3.56 -18.69 40.26
C LEU A 123 3.70 -19.84 41.25
N ARG A 124 2.56 -20.41 41.68
CA ARG A 124 2.56 -21.62 42.48
C ARG A 124 2.96 -22.83 41.63
N PRO A 125 3.58 -23.86 42.21
CA PRO A 125 3.80 -25.11 41.47
C PRO A 125 2.47 -25.76 41.06
N GLY A 126 2.43 -26.33 39.85
CA GLY A 126 1.29 -27.01 39.29
C GLY A 126 0.84 -26.48 37.96
N PRO A 127 -0.13 -27.12 37.30
CA PRO A 127 -0.64 -26.70 35.99
C PRO A 127 -1.50 -25.42 36.10
N HIS A 128 -1.24 -24.47 35.21
CA HIS A 128 -1.99 -23.22 35.10
C HIS A 128 -2.61 -23.09 33.70
N VAL A 129 -3.75 -22.36 33.64
CA VAL A 129 -4.37 -21.93 32.40
C VAL A 129 -4.21 -20.42 32.26
N ALA A 130 -3.60 -19.99 31.17
CA ALA A 130 -3.38 -18.58 30.90
C ALA A 130 -4.06 -18.10 29.61
N SER A 131 -4.42 -16.82 29.59
CA SER A 131 -4.86 -16.12 28.40
C SER A 131 -4.14 -14.78 28.32
N TYR A 132 -3.59 -14.48 27.14
CA TYR A 132 -2.96 -13.22 26.83
C TYR A 132 -3.74 -12.50 25.75
N ARG A 133 -3.86 -11.16 25.86
CA ARG A 133 -4.53 -10.32 24.87
C ARG A 133 -3.76 -9.03 24.65
N ASP A 134 -3.54 -8.68 23.37
CA ASP A 134 -3.03 -7.39 22.94
C ASP A 134 -4.18 -6.49 22.47
N ASN A 135 -4.51 -5.45 23.23
CA ASN A 135 -5.53 -4.46 22.93
C ASN A 135 -4.95 -3.16 22.34
N ASN A 136 -3.65 -3.11 22.04
CA ASN A 136 -3.03 -1.94 21.45
C ASN A 136 -3.53 -1.70 20.02
N PHE A 137 -3.62 -0.45 19.62
CA PHE A 137 -3.96 -0.01 18.26
C PHE A 137 -5.15 -0.77 17.64
N PRO A 138 -6.33 -0.76 18.25
CA PRO A 138 -7.50 -1.45 17.70
C PRO A 138 -7.85 -0.90 16.32
N GLY A 139 -8.14 -1.78 15.38
CA GLY A 139 -8.54 -1.40 14.01
C GLY A 139 -7.42 -0.89 13.10
N ARG A 140 -6.15 -0.81 13.58
CA ARG A 140 -5.03 -0.40 12.74
C ARG A 140 -4.55 -1.55 11.86
N LEU A 141 -4.17 -1.21 10.63
CA LEU A 141 -3.57 -2.15 9.67
C LEU A 141 -2.16 -2.53 10.10
N GLY A 142 -1.78 -3.77 9.82
CA GLY A 142 -0.44 -4.27 10.09
C GLY A 142 -0.46 -5.72 10.55
N TRP A 143 0.73 -6.27 10.73
CA TRP A 143 0.99 -7.62 11.23
C TRP A 143 0.71 -7.70 12.72
N LYS A 144 0.02 -8.74 13.17
CA LYS A 144 -0.24 -9.00 14.57
C LYS A 144 0.06 -10.47 14.84
N GLU A 145 1.09 -10.71 15.61
CA GLU A 145 1.60 -12.06 15.89
C GLU A 145 1.78 -12.25 17.39
N ILE A 146 1.32 -13.37 17.88
CA ILE A 146 1.57 -13.83 19.25
C ILE A 146 2.17 -15.22 19.17
N VAL A 147 3.24 -15.44 19.92
CA VAL A 147 3.82 -16.76 20.16
C VAL A 147 3.88 -17.04 21.65
N VAL A 148 3.81 -18.31 22.02
CA VAL A 148 3.98 -18.77 23.39
C VAL A 148 5.05 -19.83 23.41
N GLN A 149 6.12 -19.58 24.13
CA GLN A 149 7.21 -20.57 24.32
C GLN A 149 7.57 -20.69 25.80
N ALA A 150 8.03 -21.82 26.23
CA ALA A 150 8.46 -22.06 27.61
C ALA A 150 9.98 -22.19 27.70
N SER A 151 10.57 -21.68 28.79
CA SER A 151 12.00 -21.78 29.11
C SER A 151 12.23 -22.05 30.58
N ASP A 152 13.46 -22.25 31.00
CA ASP A 152 13.89 -22.42 32.38
C ASP A 152 13.04 -23.47 33.14
N ALA A 153 12.99 -24.69 32.62
CA ALA A 153 12.26 -25.83 33.14
C ALA A 153 10.72 -25.67 33.21
N ALA A 154 10.16 -24.55 32.72
CA ALA A 154 8.72 -24.46 32.52
C ALA A 154 8.30 -25.33 31.33
N GLN A 155 7.11 -25.90 31.39
CA GLN A 155 6.60 -26.79 30.34
C GLN A 155 5.30 -26.25 29.77
N LEU A 156 5.25 -26.14 28.44
CA LEU A 156 4.03 -25.78 27.71
C LEU A 156 3.29 -27.07 27.37
N ALA A 157 2.08 -27.22 27.85
CA ALA A 157 1.26 -28.41 27.60
C ALA A 157 0.38 -28.26 26.35
N ASN A 158 -0.19 -27.06 26.14
CA ASN A 158 -1.08 -26.77 25.00
C ASN A 158 -1.09 -25.28 24.76
N SER A 159 -1.16 -24.86 23.48
CA SER A 159 -1.25 -23.45 23.08
C SER A 159 -2.14 -23.29 21.84
N SER A 160 -2.91 -22.20 21.80
CA SER A 160 -3.71 -21.81 20.63
C SER A 160 -2.90 -21.07 19.57
N VAL A 161 -1.62 -20.76 19.83
CA VAL A 161 -0.70 -20.07 18.94
C VAL A 161 0.62 -20.85 18.85
N PRO A 162 1.43 -20.65 17.79
CA PRO A 162 2.73 -21.29 17.65
C PRO A 162 3.71 -20.92 18.77
N ASP A 163 4.74 -21.73 18.93
CA ASP A 163 5.91 -21.46 19.78
C ASP A 163 7.03 -20.72 19.04
N THR A 164 6.95 -20.67 17.71
CA THR A 164 7.96 -20.06 16.83
C THR A 164 7.40 -18.89 16.05
N SER A 165 8.15 -17.80 15.98
CA SER A 165 7.78 -16.61 15.21
C SER A 165 8.01 -16.81 13.71
N VAL A 166 6.99 -16.61 12.89
CA VAL A 166 7.09 -16.65 11.43
C VAL A 166 7.69 -15.37 10.85
N SER A 167 7.56 -14.23 11.58
CA SER A 167 8.14 -12.95 11.19
C SER A 167 9.53 -12.70 11.81
N GLN A 168 10.10 -13.67 12.55
CA GLN A 168 11.34 -13.48 13.29
C GLN A 168 11.28 -12.23 14.19
N GLU A 169 10.19 -12.09 14.94
CA GLU A 169 9.91 -10.94 15.80
C GLU A 169 9.82 -9.61 15.03
N LEU A 170 9.14 -9.61 13.89
CA LEU A 170 8.98 -8.49 12.95
C LEU A 170 10.29 -8.04 12.27
N ARG A 171 11.32 -8.89 12.22
CA ARG A 171 12.54 -8.61 11.47
C ARG A 171 12.44 -9.04 10.01
N ARG A 172 11.55 -9.99 9.70
CA ARG A 172 11.38 -10.53 8.36
C ARG A 172 9.95 -10.98 8.12
N TYR A 173 9.28 -10.38 7.14
CA TYR A 173 7.91 -10.73 6.76
C TYR A 173 7.91 -11.77 5.62
N PRO A 174 7.22 -12.93 5.77
CA PRO A 174 7.05 -13.91 4.70
C PRO A 174 6.34 -13.31 3.49
N GLN A 175 6.89 -13.52 2.30
CA GLN A 175 6.40 -12.90 1.06
C GLN A 175 4.97 -13.34 0.67
N ASP A 176 4.65 -14.58 0.93
CA ASP A 176 3.32 -15.19 0.69
C ASP A 176 2.23 -14.67 1.62
N MET A 177 2.59 -14.08 2.75
CA MET A 177 1.67 -13.53 3.74
C MET A 177 1.51 -12.00 3.69
N LEU A 178 2.23 -11.30 2.80
CA LEU A 178 2.17 -9.83 2.71
C LEU A 178 0.79 -9.32 2.26
N THR A 179 0.06 -10.10 1.46
CA THR A 179 -1.28 -9.74 0.98
C THR A 179 -2.38 -10.02 2.01
N SER A 180 -2.11 -10.90 2.98
CA SER A 180 -2.99 -11.26 4.08
C SER A 180 -2.19 -11.44 5.36
N PRO A 181 -1.77 -10.33 6.01
CA PRO A 181 -0.94 -10.38 7.20
C PRO A 181 -1.63 -11.10 8.36
N LEU A 182 -0.83 -11.71 9.23
CA LEU A 182 -1.34 -12.30 10.47
C LEU A 182 -2.11 -11.25 11.29
N ASN A 183 -3.23 -11.68 11.87
CA ASN A 183 -4.09 -10.85 12.70
C ASN A 183 -4.46 -11.56 14.01
N VAL A 184 -3.45 -12.01 14.75
CA VAL A 184 -3.59 -12.71 16.03
C VAL A 184 -3.41 -11.72 17.17
N THR A 185 -4.45 -11.49 17.95
CA THR A 185 -4.46 -10.53 19.07
C THR A 185 -4.74 -11.19 20.42
N GLN A 186 -4.95 -12.51 20.44
CA GLN A 186 -5.24 -13.27 21.65
C GLN A 186 -4.59 -14.65 21.58
N ALA A 187 -4.09 -15.13 22.72
CA ALA A 187 -3.57 -16.47 22.90
C ALA A 187 -4.13 -17.11 24.18
N SER A 188 -4.35 -18.42 24.16
CA SER A 188 -4.70 -19.22 25.33
C SER A 188 -3.78 -20.42 25.41
N PHE A 189 -3.25 -20.71 26.60
CA PHE A 189 -2.29 -21.79 26.75
C PHE A 189 -2.35 -22.39 28.15
N ARG A 190 -1.84 -23.64 28.25
CA ARG A 190 -1.66 -24.35 29.52
C ARG A 190 -0.17 -24.60 29.73
N PHE A 191 0.30 -24.39 30.94
CA PHE A 191 1.69 -24.56 31.27
C PHE A 191 1.88 -24.98 32.71
N VAL A 192 3.05 -25.52 32.99
CA VAL A 192 3.54 -25.83 34.33
C VAL A 192 4.78 -24.99 34.58
N PRO A 193 4.83 -24.13 35.60
CA PRO A 193 6.00 -23.37 35.96
C PRO A 193 7.21 -24.27 36.26
N GLY A 194 8.39 -23.79 35.93
CA GLY A 194 9.65 -24.45 36.28
C GLY A 194 10.01 -24.22 37.77
N SER A 195 10.89 -25.04 38.30
CA SER A 195 11.52 -24.81 39.58
C SER A 195 12.78 -23.98 39.42
N GLY A 196 12.79 -22.77 39.95
CA GLY A 196 13.96 -21.89 39.92
C GLY A 196 13.66 -20.43 39.55
N VAL A 197 14.64 -19.60 39.81
CA VAL A 197 14.58 -18.18 39.42
C VAL A 197 14.78 -18.11 37.90
N ALA A 198 13.83 -17.51 37.20
CA ALA A 198 13.93 -17.30 35.76
C ALA A 198 15.15 -16.39 35.40
N THR A 199 15.87 -16.76 34.37
CA THR A 199 17.03 -15.98 33.87
C THR A 199 16.62 -14.69 33.17
N GLY A 200 15.33 -14.43 32.99
CA GLY A 200 14.78 -13.26 32.31
C GLY A 200 14.74 -13.42 30.79
N LEU A 201 14.02 -12.55 30.13
CA LEU A 201 14.10 -12.46 28.67
C LEU A 201 15.53 -12.15 28.26
N ALA A 202 16.07 -12.91 27.31
CA ALA A 202 17.37 -12.60 26.73
C ALA A 202 17.38 -11.14 26.29
N THR A 203 18.35 -10.37 26.77
CA THR A 203 18.51 -8.95 26.46
C THR A 203 18.44 -8.71 24.96
N VAL A 204 17.63 -7.74 24.61
CA VAL A 204 17.42 -7.27 23.25
C VAL A 204 18.77 -7.02 22.56
N ARG A 205 19.14 -7.87 21.61
CA ARG A 205 20.29 -7.63 20.74
C ARG A 205 19.92 -6.55 19.72
N PRO A 206 20.74 -5.49 19.55
CA PRO A 206 20.54 -4.54 18.47
C PRO A 206 20.46 -5.27 17.14
N ALA A 207 19.38 -5.06 16.40
CA ALA A 207 19.27 -5.60 15.05
C ALA A 207 20.31 -4.92 14.15
N GLY A 208 21.17 -5.72 13.51
CA GLY A 208 22.04 -5.23 12.45
C GLY A 208 21.20 -4.76 11.23
N PRO A 209 21.71 -3.84 10.41
CA PRO A 209 20.99 -3.32 9.26
C PRO A 209 20.67 -4.43 8.26
N GLY A 210 19.37 -4.62 7.97
CA GLY A 210 18.90 -5.58 6.97
C GLY A 210 19.19 -5.11 5.54
N SER A 211 19.65 -5.98 4.69
CA SER A 211 20.27 -5.74 3.38
C SER A 211 19.30 -5.60 2.18
N LEU A 212 18.08 -5.08 2.30
CA LEU A 212 17.08 -5.08 1.22
C LEU A 212 16.54 -3.71 0.76
N GLN A 213 17.32 -2.66 0.80
CA GLN A 213 16.84 -1.28 0.66
C GLN A 213 17.38 -0.46 -0.53
N LEU A 214 17.86 -1.07 -1.61
CA LEU A 214 18.72 -0.34 -2.57
C LEU A 214 18.05 0.36 -3.76
N VAL A 215 16.73 0.26 -4.01
CA VAL A 215 16.18 0.78 -5.28
C VAL A 215 15.17 1.93 -5.12
N GLN A 216 14.46 2.05 -4.02
CA GLN A 216 13.47 3.13 -3.80
C GLN A 216 14.01 4.37 -3.10
N ASP A 217 15.19 4.28 -2.49
CA ASP A 217 15.85 5.41 -1.82
C ASP A 217 16.28 6.54 -2.77
N ARG A 218 16.27 6.30 -4.10
CA ARG A 218 16.77 7.25 -5.08
C ARG A 218 15.92 8.52 -5.20
N PHE A 219 14.59 8.42 -5.08
CA PHE A 219 13.74 9.61 -5.21
C PHE A 219 13.82 10.51 -3.98
N ALA A 220 13.84 9.95 -2.80
CA ALA A 220 13.98 10.71 -1.58
C ALA A 220 15.43 11.10 -1.28
N ALA A 221 16.43 10.34 -1.75
CA ALA A 221 17.80 10.76 -1.72
C ALA A 221 18.04 12.10 -2.45
N LEU A 222 17.13 12.50 -3.35
CA LEU A 222 17.17 13.83 -3.99
C LEU A 222 16.90 14.98 -3.03
N ILE A 223 16.24 14.72 -1.88
CA ILE A 223 15.93 15.75 -0.87
C ILE A 223 17.08 15.94 0.12
N ALA A 224 17.93 14.92 0.28
CA ALA A 224 18.98 14.84 1.29
C ALA A 224 20.20 15.79 1.11
N PRO A 225 20.61 16.30 -0.09
CA PRO A 225 21.78 17.14 -0.23
C PRO A 225 21.71 18.36 0.67
N ARG A 226 22.75 18.59 1.49
CA ARG A 226 22.81 19.73 2.43
C ARG A 226 22.81 21.09 1.73
N ASN A 227 23.35 21.17 0.52
CA ASN A 227 23.45 22.40 -0.28
C ASN A 227 22.63 22.23 -1.58
N LEU A 228 21.57 23.01 -1.73
CA LEU A 228 20.74 23.08 -2.95
C LEU A 228 21.37 24.08 -3.92
N SER A 229 22.47 23.70 -4.58
CA SER A 229 22.98 24.47 -5.71
C SER A 229 22.07 24.33 -6.93
N LEU A 230 22.05 25.32 -7.82
CA LEU A 230 21.21 25.30 -9.02
C LEU A 230 21.40 24.04 -9.90
N PRO A 231 22.63 23.51 -10.10
CA PRO A 231 22.81 22.24 -10.82
C PRO A 231 22.17 21.03 -10.12
N ILE A 232 22.28 20.95 -8.79
CA ILE A 232 21.68 19.87 -7.99
C ILE A 232 20.15 19.94 -8.08
N LEU A 233 19.58 21.14 -8.00
CA LEU A 233 18.15 21.35 -8.14
C LEU A 233 17.65 20.92 -9.54
N ALA A 234 18.32 21.34 -10.61
CA ALA A 234 17.98 20.97 -11.97
C ALA A 234 18.10 19.45 -12.21
N PHE A 235 19.17 18.83 -11.71
CA PHE A 235 19.37 17.39 -11.78
C PHE A 235 18.26 16.63 -11.02
N SER A 236 17.92 17.07 -9.80
CA SER A 236 16.86 16.47 -8.98
C SER A 236 15.50 16.56 -9.68
N MET A 237 15.18 17.69 -10.32
CA MET A 237 13.95 17.85 -11.11
C MET A 237 13.92 16.87 -12.30
N LEU A 238 15.04 16.74 -13.04
CA LEU A 238 15.13 15.81 -14.16
C LEU A 238 14.91 14.36 -13.70
N VAL A 239 15.56 13.95 -12.61
CA VAL A 239 15.39 12.61 -12.05
C VAL A 239 13.95 12.40 -11.56
N ALA A 240 13.33 13.40 -10.93
CA ALA A 240 11.92 13.32 -10.52
C ALA A 240 10.98 13.13 -11.72
N ILE A 241 11.21 13.84 -12.85
CA ILE A 241 10.46 13.65 -14.10
C ILE A 241 10.59 12.22 -14.62
N VAL A 242 11.82 11.70 -14.67
CA VAL A 242 12.09 10.32 -15.12
C VAL A 242 11.38 9.30 -14.22
N LEU A 243 11.47 9.47 -12.91
CA LEU A 243 10.84 8.57 -11.94
C LEU A 243 9.30 8.63 -12.02
N GLY A 244 8.72 9.81 -12.25
CA GLY A 244 7.30 9.97 -12.52
C GLY A 244 6.85 9.24 -13.78
N GLY A 245 7.68 9.32 -14.85
CA GLY A 245 7.48 8.56 -16.08
C GLY A 245 7.55 7.05 -15.85
N LEU A 246 8.55 6.57 -15.12
CA LEU A 246 8.69 5.15 -14.76
C LEU A 246 7.51 4.67 -13.90
N HIS A 247 7.06 5.51 -12.95
CA HIS A 247 5.85 5.22 -12.18
C HIS A 247 4.61 5.09 -13.08
N ALA A 248 4.50 5.86 -14.14
CA ALA A 248 3.42 5.70 -15.12
C ALA A 248 3.47 4.35 -15.85
N LEU A 249 4.63 3.73 -16.02
CA LEU A 249 4.79 2.42 -16.64
C LEU A 249 4.48 1.25 -15.68
N SER A 250 4.61 1.46 -14.38
CA SER A 250 4.29 0.40 -13.40
C SER A 250 2.80 0.02 -13.46
N PRO A 251 2.41 -1.24 -13.26
CA PRO A 251 1.01 -1.64 -13.25
C PRO A 251 0.24 -0.87 -12.18
N GLY A 252 -0.97 -0.39 -12.53
CA GLY A 252 -1.81 0.39 -11.62
C GLY A 252 -3.25 0.51 -12.14
N HIS A 253 -4.20 0.64 -11.22
CA HIS A 253 -5.62 0.56 -11.50
C HIS A 253 -6.10 1.63 -12.50
N GLY A 254 -5.73 2.89 -12.33
CA GLY A 254 -6.12 3.97 -13.25
C GLY A 254 -5.61 3.78 -14.68
N LYS A 255 -4.47 3.13 -14.85
CA LYS A 255 -3.84 2.86 -16.15
C LYS A 255 -4.56 1.76 -16.92
N ALA A 256 -4.96 0.68 -16.24
CA ALA A 256 -5.76 -0.40 -16.83
C ALA A 256 -7.13 0.11 -17.29
N VAL A 257 -7.76 0.96 -16.49
CA VAL A 257 -9.03 1.64 -16.82
C VAL A 257 -8.87 2.55 -18.04
N MET A 258 -7.77 3.35 -18.09
CA MET A 258 -7.46 4.22 -19.22
C MET A 258 -7.28 3.40 -20.51
N ALA A 259 -6.48 2.34 -20.45
CA ALA A 259 -6.23 1.46 -21.61
C ALA A 259 -7.53 0.80 -22.08
N GLY A 260 -8.30 0.18 -21.17
CA GLY A 260 -9.57 -0.46 -21.46
C GLY A 260 -10.59 0.50 -22.07
N TYR A 261 -10.67 1.73 -21.54
CA TYR A 261 -11.59 2.74 -22.05
C TYR A 261 -11.20 3.25 -23.43
N LEU A 262 -9.93 3.64 -23.65
CA LEU A 262 -9.45 4.17 -24.93
C LEU A 262 -9.53 3.14 -26.06
N VAL A 263 -9.14 1.90 -25.80
CA VAL A 263 -9.24 0.81 -26.77
C VAL A 263 -10.71 0.47 -27.05
N GLY A 264 -11.50 0.37 -26.02
CA GLY A 264 -12.90 0.00 -26.15
C GLY A 264 -13.79 1.02 -26.82
N THR A 265 -13.50 2.32 -26.70
CA THR A 265 -14.33 3.40 -27.25
C THR A 265 -13.76 4.02 -28.51
N GLN A 266 -12.64 3.52 -29.05
CA GLN A 266 -11.91 4.14 -30.15
C GLN A 266 -11.59 5.61 -29.88
N GLY A 267 -11.09 5.90 -28.68
CA GLY A 267 -10.79 7.25 -28.20
C GLY A 267 -9.82 8.00 -29.13
N THR A 268 -10.01 9.32 -29.21
CA THR A 268 -9.09 10.18 -29.99
C THR A 268 -7.85 10.56 -29.19
N LYS A 269 -6.81 11.06 -29.87
CA LYS A 269 -5.59 11.59 -29.21
C LYS A 269 -5.92 12.68 -28.18
N ARG A 270 -6.96 13.52 -28.45
CA ARG A 270 -7.43 14.54 -27.49
C ARG A 270 -8.02 13.93 -26.24
N HIS A 271 -8.80 12.84 -26.36
CA HIS A 271 -9.34 12.12 -25.20
C HIS A 271 -8.22 11.49 -24.37
N ALA A 272 -7.20 10.94 -25.00
CA ALA A 272 -6.02 10.40 -24.33
C ALA A 272 -5.28 11.48 -23.53
N LEU A 273 -5.06 12.65 -24.15
CA LEU A 273 -4.41 13.78 -23.48
C LEU A 273 -5.22 14.29 -22.28
N ILE A 274 -6.52 14.54 -22.47
CA ILE A 274 -7.41 14.99 -21.39
C ILE A 274 -7.40 13.97 -20.25
N LEU A 275 -7.50 12.68 -20.55
CA LEU A 275 -7.53 11.62 -19.57
C LEU A 275 -6.22 11.54 -18.77
N GLY A 276 -5.07 11.54 -19.47
CA GLY A 276 -3.75 11.52 -18.83
C GLY A 276 -3.51 12.73 -17.93
N LEU A 277 -3.86 13.93 -18.41
CA LEU A 277 -3.75 15.16 -17.61
C LEU A 277 -4.70 15.14 -16.40
N THR A 278 -5.95 14.73 -16.59
CA THR A 278 -6.92 14.67 -15.47
C THR A 278 -6.47 13.68 -14.40
N ILE A 279 -6.02 12.48 -14.79
CA ILE A 279 -5.46 11.50 -13.86
C ILE A 279 -4.30 12.11 -13.08
N THR A 280 -3.37 12.76 -13.77
CA THR A 280 -2.18 13.34 -13.13
C THR A 280 -2.55 14.47 -12.16
N VAL A 281 -3.40 15.41 -12.58
CA VAL A 281 -3.83 16.53 -11.72
C VAL A 281 -4.55 16.03 -10.47
N THR A 282 -5.48 15.09 -10.64
CA THR A 282 -6.23 14.52 -9.51
C THR A 282 -5.30 13.73 -8.56
N HIS A 283 -4.37 12.96 -9.11
CA HIS A 283 -3.38 12.22 -8.33
C HIS A 283 -2.48 13.16 -7.51
N THR A 284 -1.96 14.21 -8.14
CA THR A 284 -1.11 15.20 -7.48
C THR A 284 -1.88 15.99 -6.41
N ALA A 285 -3.11 16.41 -6.70
CA ALA A 285 -3.99 17.05 -5.73
C ALA A 285 -4.29 16.12 -4.54
N GLY A 286 -4.51 14.83 -4.80
CA GLY A 286 -4.69 13.81 -3.76
C GLY A 286 -3.47 13.66 -2.86
N VAL A 287 -2.26 13.68 -3.43
CA VAL A 287 -0.99 13.64 -2.65
C VAL A 287 -0.89 14.85 -1.73
N PHE A 288 -1.13 16.06 -2.25
CA PHE A 288 -1.07 17.28 -1.43
C PHE A 288 -2.16 17.32 -0.36
N ALA A 289 -3.39 16.93 -0.70
CA ALA A 289 -4.49 16.87 0.25
C ALA A 289 -4.20 15.87 1.38
N LEU A 290 -3.72 14.68 1.04
CA LEU A 290 -3.38 13.65 2.03
C LEU A 290 -2.18 14.08 2.89
N GLY A 291 -1.17 14.72 2.28
CA GLY A 291 -0.04 15.28 3.01
C GLY A 291 -0.48 16.37 4.00
N LEU A 292 -1.40 17.24 3.60
CA LEU A 292 -1.97 18.27 4.46
C LEU A 292 -2.77 17.65 5.62
N VAL A 293 -3.59 16.64 5.34
CA VAL A 293 -4.32 15.89 6.38
C VAL A 293 -3.33 15.23 7.35
N THR A 294 -2.27 14.61 6.84
CA THR A 294 -1.25 13.99 7.68
C THR A 294 -0.56 15.02 8.58
N LEU A 295 -0.35 16.23 8.09
CA LEU A 295 0.30 17.29 8.85
C LEU A 295 -0.61 17.91 9.93
N TYR A 296 -1.86 18.28 9.57
CA TYR A 296 -2.71 19.09 10.44
C TYR A 296 -3.81 18.31 11.15
N ALA A 297 -4.23 17.17 10.62
CA ALA A 297 -5.35 16.38 11.16
C ALA A 297 -4.94 14.98 11.61
N ALA A 298 -3.64 14.73 11.83
CA ALA A 298 -3.12 13.40 12.22
C ALA A 298 -3.73 12.86 13.53
N THR A 299 -4.17 13.76 14.42
CA THR A 299 -4.85 13.40 15.67
C THR A 299 -6.34 13.04 15.48
N LEU A 300 -6.98 13.55 14.42
CA LEU A 300 -8.41 13.40 14.15
C LEU A 300 -8.69 12.33 13.09
N VAL A 301 -7.91 12.35 12.01
CA VAL A 301 -8.10 11.45 10.86
C VAL A 301 -6.75 10.89 10.45
N THR A 302 -6.61 9.59 10.60
CA THR A 302 -5.39 8.91 10.17
C THR A 302 -5.47 8.56 8.67
N PRO A 303 -4.39 8.73 7.89
CA PRO A 303 -4.37 8.37 6.47
C PRO A 303 -4.82 6.94 6.20
N GLU A 304 -4.55 6.01 7.13
CA GLU A 304 -4.95 4.61 7.04
C GLU A 304 -6.47 4.43 6.99
N ARG A 305 -7.22 5.31 7.65
CA ARG A 305 -8.70 5.30 7.59
C ARG A 305 -9.23 5.91 6.30
N LEU A 306 -8.53 6.89 5.73
CA LEU A 306 -8.94 7.52 4.47
C LEU A 306 -8.67 6.64 3.26
N TYR A 307 -7.56 5.93 3.22
CA TYR A 307 -7.15 5.12 2.07
C TYR A 307 -8.18 4.06 1.65
N PRO A 308 -8.74 3.24 2.55
CA PRO A 308 -9.80 2.29 2.20
C PRO A 308 -11.04 2.95 1.63
N TRP A 309 -11.46 4.10 2.20
CA TRP A 309 -12.63 4.84 1.69
C TRP A 309 -12.39 5.43 0.30
N LEU A 310 -11.22 6.02 0.05
CA LEU A 310 -10.84 6.52 -1.27
C LEU A 310 -10.79 5.39 -2.30
N THR A 311 -10.24 4.23 -1.90
CA THR A 311 -10.16 3.03 -2.75
C THR A 311 -11.56 2.46 -3.04
N LEU A 312 -12.42 2.38 -2.03
CA LEU A 312 -13.81 1.93 -2.16
C LEU A 312 -14.59 2.83 -3.12
N PHE A 313 -14.54 4.14 -2.91
CA PHE A 313 -15.22 5.12 -3.76
C PHE A 313 -14.74 5.05 -5.22
N SER A 314 -13.43 4.99 -5.44
CA SER A 314 -12.85 4.82 -6.78
C SER A 314 -13.26 3.49 -7.42
N GLY A 315 -13.23 2.39 -6.67
CA GLY A 315 -13.64 1.07 -7.12
C GLY A 315 -15.10 1.04 -7.58
N LEU A 316 -16.00 1.60 -6.78
CA LEU A 316 -17.44 1.69 -7.11
C LEU A 316 -17.70 2.56 -8.35
N LEU A 317 -17.01 3.69 -8.49
CA LEU A 317 -17.15 4.53 -9.67
C LEU A 317 -16.65 3.85 -10.95
N ILE A 318 -15.50 3.17 -10.87
CA ILE A 318 -14.95 2.39 -11.98
C ILE A 318 -15.91 1.25 -12.35
N LEU A 319 -16.47 0.57 -11.36
CA LEU A 319 -17.45 -0.49 -11.56
C LEU A 319 -18.72 0.04 -12.25
N ALA A 320 -19.25 1.17 -11.81
CA ALA A 320 -20.41 1.81 -12.42
C ALA A 320 -20.17 2.20 -13.90
N ILE A 321 -18.98 2.75 -14.19
CA ILE A 321 -18.59 3.07 -15.58
C ILE A 321 -18.43 1.79 -16.41
N GLY A 322 -17.77 0.77 -15.89
CA GLY A 322 -17.60 -0.51 -16.56
C GLY A 322 -18.96 -1.20 -16.85
N ALA A 323 -19.87 -1.19 -15.88
CA ALA A 323 -21.21 -1.73 -16.02
C ALA A 323 -22.02 -0.99 -17.11
N THR A 324 -22.01 0.34 -17.12
CA THR A 324 -22.66 1.13 -18.17
C THR A 324 -22.07 0.85 -19.55
N LEU A 325 -20.75 0.68 -19.66
CA LEU A 325 -20.09 0.30 -20.90
C LEU A 325 -20.52 -1.10 -21.38
N ILE A 326 -20.64 -2.09 -20.50
CA ILE A 326 -21.09 -3.43 -20.85
C ILE A 326 -22.56 -3.39 -21.32
N VAL A 327 -23.45 -2.77 -20.53
CA VAL A 327 -24.88 -2.70 -20.86
C VAL A 327 -25.12 -2.03 -22.22
N THR A 328 -24.45 -0.89 -22.48
CA THR A 328 -24.60 -0.19 -23.75
C THR A 328 -24.13 -1.02 -24.92
N ARG A 329 -23.06 -1.80 -24.77
CA ARG A 329 -22.51 -2.64 -25.84
C ARG A 329 -23.30 -3.90 -26.08
N LEU A 330 -23.78 -4.54 -25.02
CA LEU A 330 -24.70 -5.69 -25.14
C LEU A 330 -26.00 -5.27 -25.82
N ARG A 331 -26.60 -4.15 -25.43
CA ARG A 331 -27.79 -3.61 -26.11
C ARG A 331 -27.53 -3.37 -27.59
N SER A 332 -26.41 -2.78 -27.96
CA SER A 332 -26.04 -2.57 -29.37
C SER A 332 -25.81 -3.87 -30.13
N ALA A 333 -25.31 -4.92 -29.47
CA ALA A 333 -25.09 -6.23 -30.08
C ALA A 333 -26.42 -7.02 -30.28
N PHE A 334 -27.38 -6.88 -29.38
CA PHE A 334 -28.68 -7.57 -29.46
C PHE A 334 -29.72 -6.85 -30.30
N HIS A 335 -29.62 -5.55 -30.59
CA HIS A 335 -30.56 -4.79 -31.40
C HIS A 335 -30.14 -4.65 -32.89
N GLY A 336 -29.15 -5.40 -33.34
CA GLY A 336 -28.52 -5.31 -34.67
C GLY A 336 -29.25 -6.03 -35.80
N HIS A 337 -30.55 -6.36 -35.72
CA HIS A 337 -31.33 -6.93 -36.83
C HIS A 337 -32.70 -6.28 -36.95
N ARG A 338 -32.70 -5.02 -37.41
CA ARG A 338 -33.86 -4.50 -38.18
C ARG A 338 -33.32 -3.87 -39.44
N HIS A 339 -33.57 -4.55 -40.56
CA HIS A 339 -33.41 -4.00 -41.91
C HIS A 339 -34.38 -2.85 -42.09
N GLU A 340 -33.85 -1.63 -42.18
CA GLU A 340 -34.58 -0.54 -42.80
C GLU A 340 -33.59 0.25 -43.62
N HIS A 341 -33.81 0.21 -44.95
CA HIS A 341 -33.04 0.98 -45.90
C HIS A 341 -33.34 2.46 -45.76
N GLN A 342 -32.49 3.19 -45.06
CA GLN A 342 -32.39 4.64 -45.20
C GLN A 342 -30.91 5.04 -45.20
N HIS A 343 -30.52 5.64 -46.31
CA HIS A 343 -29.21 6.26 -46.54
C HIS A 343 -29.09 7.46 -45.57
N VAL A 344 -28.48 7.25 -44.39
CA VAL A 344 -27.95 8.31 -43.58
C VAL A 344 -26.51 7.98 -43.25
N HIS A 345 -25.60 8.72 -43.82
CA HIS A 345 -24.20 8.75 -43.48
C HIS A 345 -24.06 9.22 -42.02
N GLY A 346 -23.74 8.28 -41.10
CA GLY A 346 -23.42 8.59 -39.71
C GLY A 346 -23.58 7.35 -38.86
N SER A 347 -22.55 6.51 -38.77
CA SER A 347 -22.47 5.53 -37.68
C SER A 347 -22.73 6.25 -36.35
N PRO A 348 -23.56 5.74 -35.44
CA PRO A 348 -23.64 6.31 -34.09
C PRO A 348 -22.31 6.04 -33.40
N LYS A 349 -21.35 6.94 -33.62
CA LYS A 349 -20.21 7.08 -32.71
C LYS A 349 -20.85 7.38 -31.36
N ALA A 350 -20.84 6.41 -30.44
CA ALA A 350 -21.09 6.71 -29.05
C ALA A 350 -20.24 7.94 -28.75
N SER A 351 -20.86 9.12 -28.70
CA SER A 351 -20.16 10.39 -28.59
C SER A 351 -19.45 10.36 -27.24
N LEU A 352 -18.13 10.23 -27.28
CA LEU A 352 -17.28 10.32 -26.12
C LEU A 352 -17.48 11.72 -25.55
N SER A 353 -18.40 11.85 -24.60
CA SER A 353 -18.60 13.11 -23.90
C SER A 353 -17.32 13.43 -23.12
N ARG A 354 -16.77 14.64 -23.33
CA ARG A 354 -15.63 15.13 -22.55
C ARG A 354 -15.84 14.95 -21.05
N ARG A 355 -17.09 15.08 -20.58
CA ARG A 355 -17.49 14.88 -19.20
C ARG A 355 -17.16 13.47 -18.72
N ASN A 356 -17.47 12.44 -19.49
CA ASN A 356 -17.18 11.05 -19.12
C ASN A 356 -15.67 10.76 -19.05
N VAL A 357 -14.88 11.35 -19.94
CA VAL A 357 -13.41 11.24 -19.93
C VAL A 357 -12.82 11.89 -18.67
N ILE A 358 -13.33 13.07 -18.29
CA ILE A 358 -12.90 13.79 -17.08
C ILE A 358 -13.28 13.00 -15.82
N ILE A 359 -14.53 12.52 -15.72
CA ILE A 359 -14.98 11.71 -14.57
C ILE A 359 -14.09 10.49 -14.43
N LEU A 360 -13.80 9.78 -15.52
CA LEU A 360 -12.92 8.63 -15.53
C LEU A 360 -11.48 8.99 -15.10
N GLY A 361 -10.99 10.15 -15.53
CA GLY A 361 -9.68 10.65 -15.12
C GLY A 361 -9.63 10.96 -13.62
N ILE A 362 -10.67 11.61 -13.08
CA ILE A 362 -10.78 11.89 -11.64
C ILE A 362 -10.76 10.58 -10.85
N THR A 363 -11.60 9.62 -11.22
CA THR A 363 -11.69 8.34 -10.50
C THR A 363 -10.40 7.53 -10.56
N GLY A 364 -9.73 7.54 -11.72
CA GLY A 364 -8.46 6.84 -11.92
C GLY A 364 -7.27 7.50 -11.20
N GLY A 365 -7.35 8.80 -10.91
CA GLY A 365 -6.31 9.58 -10.23
C GLY A 365 -6.56 9.81 -8.74
N LEU A 366 -7.74 9.50 -8.22
CA LEU A 366 -8.13 9.85 -6.84
C LEU A 366 -7.27 9.18 -5.76
N ILE A 367 -6.72 7.99 -6.05
CA ILE A 367 -5.85 7.27 -5.12
C ILE A 367 -4.42 7.80 -5.29
N PRO A 368 -3.89 8.57 -4.33
CA PRO A 368 -2.52 9.07 -4.40
C PRO A 368 -1.52 7.93 -4.20
N CYS A 369 -0.35 8.01 -4.83
CA CYS A 369 0.69 7.02 -4.59
C CYS A 369 1.41 7.26 -3.25
N PRO A 370 1.73 6.20 -2.51
CA PRO A 370 2.45 6.33 -1.25
C PRO A 370 3.83 7.00 -1.41
N THR A 371 4.53 6.71 -2.50
CA THR A 371 5.87 7.25 -2.79
C THR A 371 5.90 8.79 -2.82
N ALA A 372 4.93 9.43 -3.48
CA ALA A 372 4.89 10.91 -3.52
C ALA A 372 4.55 11.50 -2.14
N LEU A 373 3.72 10.81 -1.34
CA LEU A 373 3.44 11.22 0.03
C LEU A 373 4.68 11.12 0.91
N VAL A 374 5.44 10.03 0.80
CA VAL A 374 6.72 9.85 1.51
C VAL A 374 7.68 10.99 1.18
N VAL A 375 7.81 11.36 -0.11
CA VAL A 375 8.66 12.50 -0.54
C VAL A 375 8.19 13.81 0.09
N LEU A 376 6.87 14.06 0.15
CA LEU A 376 6.32 15.27 0.77
C LEU A 376 6.64 15.32 2.27
N LEU A 377 6.45 14.21 2.98
CA LEU A 377 6.73 14.13 4.41
C LEU A 377 8.23 14.22 4.72
N SER A 378 9.08 13.63 3.87
CA SER A 378 10.54 13.78 3.97
C SER A 378 10.99 15.22 3.76
N ALA A 379 10.41 15.91 2.78
CA ALA A 379 10.68 17.32 2.55
C ALA A 379 10.25 18.19 3.76
N LEU A 380 9.14 17.81 4.38
CA LEU A 380 8.63 18.48 5.57
C LEU A 380 9.56 18.26 6.77
N SER A 381 10.01 17.01 7.01
CA SER A 381 10.93 16.68 8.11
C SER A 381 12.30 17.40 7.98
N LEU A 382 12.73 17.65 6.75
CA LEU A 382 13.95 18.37 6.44
C LEU A 382 13.78 19.90 6.36
N HIS A 383 12.57 20.43 6.67
CA HIS A 383 12.22 21.85 6.54
C HIS A 383 12.42 22.40 5.11
N ARG A 384 12.20 21.55 4.08
CA ARG A 384 12.40 21.86 2.64
C ARG A 384 11.10 21.72 1.83
N VAL A 385 10.00 22.17 2.40
CA VAL A 385 8.64 21.97 1.85
C VAL A 385 8.56 22.47 0.40
N ALA A 386 9.06 23.68 0.10
CA ALA A 386 9.04 24.24 -1.24
C ALA A 386 9.77 23.34 -2.26
N PHE A 387 10.92 22.79 -1.89
CA PHE A 387 11.68 21.89 -2.74
C PHE A 387 10.94 20.55 -2.94
N GLY A 388 10.36 19.97 -1.88
CA GLY A 388 9.55 18.77 -1.97
C GLY A 388 8.31 18.95 -2.88
N MET A 389 7.64 20.09 -2.78
CA MET A 389 6.53 20.43 -3.66
C MET A 389 6.97 20.52 -5.12
N LEU A 390 8.11 21.16 -5.40
CA LEU A 390 8.69 21.22 -6.75
C LEU A 390 9.04 19.83 -7.29
N LEU A 391 9.60 18.94 -6.45
CA LEU A 391 9.89 17.55 -6.84
C LEU A 391 8.62 16.78 -7.20
N ILE A 392 7.54 16.94 -6.42
CA ILE A 392 6.25 16.31 -6.71
C ILE A 392 5.65 16.85 -8.00
N LEU A 393 5.75 18.16 -8.26
CA LEU A 393 5.30 18.75 -9.51
C LEU A 393 6.12 18.22 -10.70
N ALA A 394 7.44 18.14 -10.57
CA ALA A 394 8.32 17.56 -11.61
C ALA A 394 7.98 16.08 -11.85
N TYR A 395 7.80 15.29 -10.81
CA TYR A 395 7.33 13.92 -10.88
C TYR A 395 5.99 13.80 -11.62
N SER A 396 5.05 14.70 -11.32
CA SER A 396 3.74 14.76 -11.97
C SER A 396 3.84 15.11 -13.46
N VAL A 397 4.78 15.95 -13.86
CA VAL A 397 5.08 16.21 -15.28
C VAL A 397 5.50 14.93 -15.99
N GLY A 398 6.42 14.16 -15.39
CA GLY A 398 6.85 12.86 -15.95
C GLY A 398 5.68 11.87 -16.08
N LEU A 399 4.84 11.80 -15.05
CA LEU A 399 3.62 10.99 -15.05
C LEU A 399 2.67 11.40 -16.20
N ALA A 400 2.41 12.70 -16.36
CA ALA A 400 1.53 13.24 -17.42
C ALA A 400 2.05 12.91 -18.82
N ILE A 401 3.34 13.11 -19.07
CA ILE A 401 3.98 12.86 -20.36
C ILE A 401 3.80 11.38 -20.75
N VAL A 402 4.15 10.48 -19.86
CA VAL A 402 4.12 9.04 -20.18
C VAL A 402 2.69 8.51 -20.26
N LEU A 403 1.79 8.89 -19.34
CA LEU A 403 0.39 8.48 -19.43
C LEU A 403 -0.29 8.98 -20.70
N SER A 404 -0.11 10.27 -21.03
CA SER A 404 -0.65 10.83 -22.27
C SER A 404 -0.03 10.17 -23.50
N GLY A 405 1.27 9.89 -23.49
CA GLY A 405 1.98 9.19 -24.54
C GLY A 405 1.44 7.78 -24.79
N ILE A 406 1.28 6.98 -23.73
CA ILE A 406 0.67 5.64 -23.82
C ILE A 406 -0.75 5.74 -24.40
N GLY A 407 -1.55 6.67 -23.90
CA GLY A 407 -2.90 6.89 -24.38
C GLY A 407 -2.97 7.28 -25.87
N ILE A 408 -2.04 8.15 -26.34
CA ILE A 408 -1.94 8.53 -27.74
C ILE A 408 -1.51 7.34 -28.61
N VAL A 409 -0.57 6.52 -28.15
CA VAL A 409 -0.14 5.31 -28.86
C VAL A 409 -1.30 4.32 -29.00
N LEU A 410 -2.04 4.07 -27.92
CA LEU A 410 -3.22 3.21 -27.95
C LEU A 410 -4.31 3.75 -28.89
N ALA A 411 -4.63 5.05 -28.82
CA ALA A 411 -5.61 5.68 -29.70
C ALA A 411 -5.17 5.67 -31.17
N SER A 412 -3.88 5.81 -31.44
CA SER A 412 -3.33 5.75 -32.83
C SER A 412 -3.29 4.33 -33.35
N GLY A 413 -2.98 3.35 -32.51
CA GLY A 413 -2.96 1.93 -32.86
C GLY A 413 -4.35 1.43 -33.26
N THR A 414 -5.39 1.79 -32.54
CA THR A 414 -6.78 1.44 -32.90
C THR A 414 -7.22 2.08 -34.23
N ALA A 415 -6.81 3.32 -34.49
CA ALA A 415 -7.07 4.01 -35.77
C ALA A 415 -6.32 3.37 -36.95
N LEU A 416 -5.10 2.88 -36.71
CA LEU A 416 -4.31 2.19 -37.73
C LEU A 416 -4.91 0.82 -38.09
N VAL A 417 -5.30 0.04 -37.08
CA VAL A 417 -5.95 -1.25 -37.27
C VAL A 417 -7.27 -1.11 -38.02
N SER A 418 -8.04 -0.07 -37.78
CA SER A 418 -9.30 0.18 -38.47
C SER A 418 -9.10 0.60 -39.96
N ARG A 419 -7.92 1.16 -40.31
CA ARG A 419 -7.59 1.57 -41.70
C ARG A 419 -7.00 0.42 -42.55
N VAL A 420 -6.33 -0.54 -41.91
CA VAL A 420 -5.79 -1.71 -42.59
C VAL A 420 -6.94 -2.72 -42.74
N ARG A 421 -7.76 -2.56 -43.82
CA ARG A 421 -8.69 -3.62 -44.24
C ARG A 421 -7.84 -4.83 -44.62
N PRO A 422 -7.92 -5.97 -43.89
CA PRO A 422 -7.22 -7.16 -44.35
C PRO A 422 -7.84 -7.61 -45.66
N LYS A 423 -7.04 -7.65 -46.73
CA LYS A 423 -7.42 -8.25 -48.02
C LYS A 423 -7.66 -9.77 -47.91
N PHE A 424 -7.42 -10.33 -46.76
CA PHE A 424 -7.72 -11.72 -46.42
C PHE A 424 -9.06 -11.78 -45.64
N SER A 425 -10.07 -12.35 -46.31
CA SER A 425 -11.35 -12.70 -45.73
C SER A 425 -11.22 -13.90 -44.78
N LEU A 426 -10.67 -13.66 -43.59
CA LEU A 426 -10.74 -14.62 -42.49
C LEU A 426 -12.10 -14.42 -41.79
N ARG A 427 -13.11 -15.16 -42.22
CA ARG A 427 -14.48 -15.17 -41.64
C ARG A 427 -14.51 -15.36 -40.11
N GLY A 428 -13.42 -15.85 -39.49
CA GLY A 428 -13.26 -15.96 -38.03
C GLY A 428 -12.80 -14.69 -37.32
N LEU A 429 -11.99 -13.84 -37.98
CA LEU A 429 -11.44 -12.64 -37.34
C LEU A 429 -12.48 -11.51 -37.17
N GLY A 430 -13.54 -11.50 -37.97
CA GLY A 430 -14.63 -10.52 -37.85
C GLY A 430 -15.41 -10.66 -36.55
N ARG A 431 -15.65 -11.89 -36.09
CA ARG A 431 -16.31 -12.18 -34.79
C ARG A 431 -15.38 -11.85 -33.62
N ALA A 432 -14.08 -12.14 -33.72
CA ALA A 432 -13.13 -11.81 -32.67
C ALA A 432 -12.95 -10.28 -32.52
N ALA A 433 -12.95 -9.53 -33.61
CA ALA A 433 -12.85 -8.06 -33.58
C ALA A 433 -14.09 -7.40 -32.94
N SER A 434 -15.27 -8.00 -33.07
CA SER A 434 -16.49 -7.49 -32.42
C SER A 434 -16.51 -7.73 -30.90
N LEU A 435 -15.69 -8.66 -30.38
CA LEU A 435 -15.57 -8.95 -28.95
C LEU A 435 -14.59 -8.03 -28.22
N ILE A 436 -13.65 -7.38 -28.94
CA ILE A 436 -12.66 -6.48 -28.33
C ILE A 436 -13.31 -5.39 -27.47
N PRO A 437 -14.36 -4.70 -27.90
CA PRO A 437 -15.03 -3.70 -27.08
C PRO A 437 -15.69 -4.30 -25.81
N VAL A 438 -16.23 -5.49 -25.88
CA VAL A 438 -16.84 -6.16 -24.73
C VAL A 438 -15.76 -6.63 -23.77
N ALA A 439 -14.68 -7.23 -24.27
CA ALA A 439 -13.53 -7.64 -23.47
C ALA A 439 -12.90 -6.47 -22.74
N SER A 440 -12.74 -5.31 -23.41
CA SER A 440 -12.19 -4.10 -22.75
C SER A 440 -13.13 -3.55 -21.64
N ALA A 441 -14.45 -3.63 -21.84
CA ALA A 441 -15.41 -3.24 -20.82
C ALA A 441 -15.39 -4.22 -19.63
N ALA A 442 -15.22 -5.53 -19.89
CA ALA A 442 -15.06 -6.56 -18.86
C ALA A 442 -13.80 -6.29 -18.00
N VAL A 443 -12.69 -5.93 -18.62
CA VAL A 443 -11.46 -5.54 -17.88
C VAL A 443 -11.72 -4.38 -16.92
N VAL A 444 -12.47 -3.35 -17.33
CA VAL A 444 -12.84 -2.21 -16.47
C VAL A 444 -13.70 -2.66 -15.30
N VAL A 445 -14.69 -3.55 -15.54
CA VAL A 445 -15.55 -4.13 -14.48
C VAL A 445 -14.72 -4.94 -13.49
N VAL A 446 -13.85 -5.82 -13.99
CA VAL A 446 -12.99 -6.66 -13.13
C VAL A 446 -12.07 -5.78 -12.27
N ALA A 447 -11.49 -4.73 -12.86
CA ALA A 447 -10.68 -3.77 -12.10
C ALA A 447 -11.50 -3.06 -11.00
N GLY A 448 -12.74 -2.65 -11.31
CA GLY A 448 -13.64 -2.04 -10.32
C GLY A 448 -14.02 -3.00 -9.20
N ILE A 449 -14.34 -4.24 -9.51
CA ILE A 449 -14.63 -5.31 -8.51
C ILE A 449 -13.40 -5.55 -7.63
N ALA A 450 -12.22 -5.71 -8.23
CA ALA A 450 -10.98 -5.96 -7.49
C ALA A 450 -10.65 -4.85 -6.50
N LEU A 451 -10.76 -3.58 -6.92
CA LEU A 451 -10.56 -2.41 -6.05
C LEU A 451 -11.57 -2.37 -4.91
N THR A 452 -12.85 -2.58 -5.22
CA THR A 452 -13.92 -2.59 -4.22
C THR A 452 -13.68 -3.70 -3.20
N ALA A 453 -13.33 -4.91 -3.64
CA ALA A 453 -13.05 -6.04 -2.77
C ALA A 453 -11.81 -5.80 -1.88
N GLN A 454 -10.75 -5.19 -2.41
CA GLN A 454 -9.55 -4.83 -1.64
C GLN A 454 -9.83 -3.78 -0.56
N ALA A 455 -10.79 -2.88 -0.78
CA ALA A 455 -11.13 -1.83 0.18
C ALA A 455 -12.00 -2.31 1.35
N LEU A 456 -12.83 -3.34 1.16
CA LEU A 456 -13.84 -3.82 2.14
C LEU A 456 -13.25 -4.18 3.51
N PRO A 457 -12.09 -4.89 3.64
CA PRO A 457 -11.53 -5.21 4.95
C PRO A 457 -11.10 -3.98 5.75
N GLY A 458 -10.71 -2.90 5.07
CA GLY A 458 -10.25 -1.66 5.72
C GLY A 458 -11.36 -0.66 6.06
N VAL A 459 -12.59 -0.91 5.61
CA VAL A 459 -13.78 -0.06 5.86
C VAL A 459 -14.63 -0.61 6.99
N ARG A 460 -14.48 -1.90 7.32
CA ARG A 460 -15.08 -2.56 8.48
C ARG A 460 -14.25 -2.30 9.73
#